data_7baef3e975f1cd542b3d65128929583c
#
_entry.id   7baef3e975f1cd542b3d65128929583c
#
_cell.length_a   1.000
_cell.length_b   1.000
_cell.length_c   1.000
_cell.angle_alpha   90.00
_cell.angle_beta   90.00
_cell.angle_gamma   90.00
#
_symmetry.space_group_name_H-M   'P 1'
#
loop_
_entity.id
_entity.type
_entity.pdbx_description
1 polymer ?
#
loop_
_entity_poly.entity_id
_entity_poly.type
_entity_poly.pdbx_seq_one_letter_code
_entity_poly.pdbx_strand_id
1 'polypeptide(L)'
;MKIYTCQDRLTDIMTCIYDAWSEALKVGHNQIGLKKEPIFQQTMFDEYIHVDGDPSKAEKVIRSIRRSISETAYMNIYYASLSADENALQAIYDFLRVGFAIGSTVVEQYTNPHVMNLLELRRQVSNEAHHFREFARFQSLENQVYVSHLEPRNDVIMLVGNHFANRMPSEHWMIIDDNRKTACVHVKDGENYLRYLTDEEFETLRQTESYEDEYTDMWKTFFHAISIEQRRNYICQRNLFPLWKRKHAVEFKP
;
A
#
# COMPACT_ATOMS: atom_id res chain seq x y z
N MET A 1 -7.14 5.83 28.64
CA MET A 1 -7.82 6.04 27.35
C MET A 1 -8.17 4.67 26.77
N LYS A 2 -9.24 4.52 25.98
CA LYS A 2 -9.52 3.25 25.27
C LYS A 2 -8.84 3.29 23.90
N ILE A 3 -8.01 2.30 23.61
CA ILE A 3 -7.30 2.16 22.34
C ILE A 3 -7.83 0.95 21.60
N TYR A 4 -8.53 1.21 20.49
CA TYR A 4 -9.04 0.18 19.60
C TYR A 4 -7.94 -0.27 18.64
N THR A 5 -7.76 -1.57 18.49
CA THR A 5 -6.69 -2.15 17.68
C THR A 5 -7.25 -3.13 16.68
N CYS A 6 -6.63 -3.23 15.51
CA CYS A 6 -7.05 -4.17 14.47
C CYS A 6 -5.88 -4.57 13.57
N GLN A 7 -6.09 -5.63 12.80
CA GLN A 7 -5.18 -6.04 11.76
C GLN A 7 -5.11 -5.00 10.62
N ASP A 8 -4.01 -5.00 9.86
CA ASP A 8 -3.77 -4.06 8.76
C ASP A 8 -4.49 -4.52 7.46
N ARG A 9 -5.83 -4.60 7.54
CA ARG A 9 -6.70 -4.89 6.40
C ARG A 9 -7.82 -3.85 6.36
N LEU A 10 -8.23 -3.44 5.17
CA LEU A 10 -9.27 -2.41 5.01
C LEU A 10 -10.56 -2.73 5.80
N THR A 11 -11.01 -4.01 5.77
CA THR A 11 -12.20 -4.45 6.50
C THR A 11 -12.03 -4.28 8.01
N ASP A 12 -10.86 -4.66 8.54
CA ASP A 12 -10.57 -4.57 9.97
C ASP A 12 -10.45 -3.10 10.41
N ILE A 13 -9.78 -2.27 9.61
CA ILE A 13 -9.66 -0.82 9.82
C ILE A 13 -11.05 -0.16 9.88
N MET A 14 -11.92 -0.45 8.91
CA MET A 14 -13.27 0.13 8.87
C MET A 14 -14.14 -0.37 10.02
N THR A 15 -14.01 -1.65 10.41
CA THR A 15 -14.71 -2.20 11.58
C THR A 15 -14.22 -1.56 12.87
N CYS A 16 -12.92 -1.41 13.02
CA CYS A 16 -12.31 -0.73 14.16
C CYS A 16 -12.82 0.71 14.32
N ILE A 17 -12.91 1.44 13.21
CA ILE A 17 -13.49 2.79 13.19
C ILE A 17 -14.97 2.77 13.60
N TYR A 18 -15.76 1.79 13.14
CA TYR A 18 -17.17 1.66 13.51
C TYR A 18 -17.36 1.49 15.02
N ASP A 19 -16.62 0.55 15.62
CA ASP A 19 -16.74 0.24 17.05
C ASP A 19 -16.19 1.38 17.91
N ALA A 20 -15.04 1.94 17.54
CA ALA A 20 -14.46 3.11 18.19
C ALA A 20 -15.39 4.33 18.16
N TRP A 21 -16.06 4.56 17.02
CA TRP A 21 -17.00 5.66 16.86
C TRP A 21 -18.25 5.49 17.76
N SER A 22 -18.77 4.27 17.83
CA SER A 22 -19.92 3.95 18.68
C SER A 22 -19.64 4.20 20.17
N GLU A 23 -18.41 3.93 20.62
CA GLU A 23 -18.01 4.23 21.99
C GLU A 23 -17.71 5.72 22.17
N ALA A 24 -17.09 6.37 21.19
CA ALA A 24 -16.78 7.80 21.23
C ALA A 24 -18.02 8.69 21.40
N LEU A 25 -19.18 8.26 20.89
CA LEU A 25 -20.47 8.96 21.11
C LEU A 25 -20.90 8.96 22.59
N LYS A 26 -20.39 8.04 23.41
CA LYS A 26 -20.70 7.94 24.84
C LYS A 26 -19.68 8.67 25.71
N VAL A 27 -18.39 8.50 25.41
CA VAL A 27 -17.30 8.97 26.27
C VAL A 27 -16.55 10.19 25.73
N GLY A 28 -16.82 10.56 24.47
CA GLY A 28 -16.14 11.63 23.75
C GLY A 28 -14.95 11.11 22.91
N HIS A 29 -14.77 11.69 21.73
CA HIS A 29 -13.70 11.30 20.79
C HIS A 29 -12.27 11.42 21.36
N ASN A 30 -12.05 12.33 22.30
CA ASN A 30 -10.73 12.54 22.90
C ASN A 30 -10.31 11.43 23.89
N GLN A 31 -11.23 10.53 24.27
CA GLN A 31 -10.97 9.36 25.12
C GLN A 31 -10.70 8.08 24.31
N ILE A 32 -10.73 8.18 22.99
CA ILE A 32 -10.58 7.07 22.07
C ILE A 32 -9.29 7.25 21.25
N GLY A 33 -8.51 6.17 21.16
CA GLY A 33 -7.36 6.05 20.27
C GLY A 33 -7.51 4.83 19.37
N LEU A 34 -6.88 4.86 18.20
CA LEU A 34 -6.88 3.74 17.25
C LEU A 34 -5.45 3.43 16.81
N LYS A 35 -5.10 2.14 16.76
CA LYS A 35 -3.77 1.68 16.33
C LYS A 35 -3.87 0.42 15.48
N LYS A 36 -2.99 0.30 14.48
CA LYS A 36 -2.78 -0.95 13.76
C LYS A 36 -1.91 -1.91 14.58
N GLU A 37 -2.16 -3.20 14.44
CA GLU A 37 -1.31 -4.26 15.02
C GLU A 37 -0.17 -4.65 14.06
N PRO A 38 0.97 -5.13 14.58
CA PRO A 38 1.29 -5.39 16.00
C PRO A 38 1.63 -4.13 16.79
N ILE A 39 1.26 -4.08 18.07
CA ILE A 39 1.58 -2.96 18.95
C ILE A 39 2.87 -3.27 19.72
N PHE A 40 3.93 -2.53 19.41
CA PHE A 40 5.24 -2.73 20.03
C PHE A 40 5.40 -2.05 21.40
N GLN A 41 4.64 -0.98 21.64
CA GLN A 41 4.68 -0.24 22.90
C GLN A 41 3.26 -0.01 23.43
N GLN A 42 2.97 -0.58 24.59
CA GLN A 42 1.72 -0.35 25.29
C GLN A 42 1.95 0.61 26.45
N THR A 43 1.02 1.53 26.67
CA THR A 43 1.00 2.42 27.82
C THR A 43 0.26 1.77 28.98
N MET A 44 0.76 1.99 30.21
CA MET A 44 0.33 1.29 31.41
C MET A 44 -1.09 1.66 31.87
N PHE A 45 -1.62 2.80 31.39
CA PHE A 45 -2.93 3.34 31.80
C PHE A 45 -4.00 3.30 30.71
N ASP A 46 -3.69 2.67 29.57
CA ASP A 46 -4.62 2.57 28.46
C ASP A 46 -5.19 1.15 28.35
N GLU A 47 -6.47 1.07 28.04
CA GLU A 47 -7.19 -0.18 27.77
C GLU A 47 -7.13 -0.48 26.28
N TYR A 48 -6.52 -1.61 25.91
CA TYR A 48 -6.40 -2.05 24.51
C TYR A 48 -7.51 -3.04 24.17
N ILE A 49 -8.27 -2.74 23.14
CA ILE A 49 -9.44 -3.52 22.71
C ILE A 49 -9.20 -3.95 21.26
N HIS A 50 -8.97 -5.26 21.07
CA HIS A 50 -8.85 -5.85 19.74
C HIS A 50 -10.22 -5.92 19.05
N VAL A 51 -10.26 -5.60 17.76
CA VAL A 51 -11.45 -5.64 16.92
C VAL A 51 -11.19 -6.52 15.71
N ASP A 52 -11.96 -7.61 15.61
CA ASP A 52 -11.98 -8.47 14.43
C ASP A 52 -12.80 -7.83 13.29
N GLY A 53 -12.38 -8.09 12.05
CA GLY A 53 -13.05 -7.55 10.87
C GLY A 53 -14.46 -8.10 10.66
N ASP A 54 -15.44 -7.20 10.56
CA ASP A 54 -16.82 -7.48 10.22
C ASP A 54 -17.17 -6.78 8.89
N PRO A 55 -17.34 -7.53 7.79
CA PRO A 55 -17.67 -6.94 6.48
C PRO A 55 -18.94 -6.07 6.50
N SER A 56 -19.93 -6.41 7.30
CA SER A 56 -21.18 -5.65 7.40
C SER A 56 -20.98 -4.28 8.05
N LYS A 57 -20.17 -4.21 9.11
CA LYS A 57 -19.79 -2.94 9.76
C LYS A 57 -18.92 -2.10 8.83
N ALA A 58 -17.92 -2.73 8.20
CA ALA A 58 -17.03 -2.06 7.26
C ALA A 58 -17.78 -1.42 6.09
N GLU A 59 -18.72 -2.15 5.49
CA GLU A 59 -19.56 -1.63 4.40
C GLU A 59 -20.39 -0.43 4.83
N LYS A 60 -20.95 -0.45 6.05
CA LYS A 60 -21.73 0.69 6.60
C LYS A 60 -20.85 1.94 6.71
N VAL A 61 -19.61 1.80 7.18
CA VAL A 61 -18.67 2.93 7.28
C VAL A 61 -18.33 3.47 5.91
N ILE A 62 -17.94 2.59 4.96
CA ILE A 62 -17.61 2.98 3.59
C ILE A 62 -18.78 3.71 2.92
N ARG A 63 -20.00 3.16 3.05
CA ARG A 63 -21.21 3.79 2.51
C ARG A 63 -21.48 5.15 3.15
N SER A 64 -21.27 5.28 4.46
CA SER A 64 -21.44 6.55 5.17
C SER A 64 -20.44 7.60 4.71
N ILE A 65 -19.16 7.23 4.51
CA ILE A 65 -18.14 8.13 3.99
C ILE A 65 -18.52 8.63 2.59
N ARG A 66 -18.86 7.73 1.69
CA ARG A 66 -19.22 8.06 0.30
C ARG A 66 -20.45 8.96 0.22
N ARG A 67 -21.46 8.67 1.05
CA ARG A 67 -22.73 9.41 1.05
C ARG A 67 -22.65 10.76 1.76
N SER A 68 -21.99 10.82 2.92
CA SER A 68 -22.01 12.00 3.79
C SER A 68 -20.81 12.92 3.59
N ILE A 69 -19.73 12.40 3.00
CA ILE A 69 -18.54 13.20 2.70
C ILE A 69 -18.36 13.25 1.17
N SER A 70 -17.63 12.28 0.58
CA SER A 70 -17.49 12.18 -0.89
C SER A 70 -16.75 10.90 -1.28
N GLU A 71 -16.82 10.53 -2.58
CA GLU A 71 -15.98 9.48 -3.15
C GLU A 71 -14.48 9.84 -3.08
N THR A 72 -14.14 11.10 -3.29
CA THR A 72 -12.76 11.60 -3.15
C THR A 72 -12.21 11.39 -1.74
N ALA A 73 -13.03 11.65 -0.71
CA ALA A 73 -12.65 11.41 0.67
C ALA A 73 -12.41 9.91 0.93
N TYR A 74 -13.28 9.04 0.41
CA TYR A 74 -13.11 7.60 0.51
C TYR A 74 -11.79 7.15 -0.16
N MET A 75 -11.51 7.63 -1.37
CA MET A 75 -10.26 7.29 -2.05
C MET A 75 -9.02 7.76 -1.29
N ASN A 76 -9.05 8.96 -0.70
CA ASN A 76 -7.95 9.45 0.13
C ASN A 76 -7.74 8.55 1.36
N ILE A 77 -8.82 8.12 2.01
CA ILE A 77 -8.79 7.18 3.14
C ILE A 77 -8.28 5.81 2.72
N TYR A 78 -8.74 5.29 1.58
CA TYR A 78 -8.27 4.01 1.03
C TYR A 78 -6.76 4.02 0.81
N TYR A 79 -6.21 5.05 0.17
CA TYR A 79 -4.76 5.16 0.01
C TYR A 79 -4.04 5.30 1.36
N ALA A 80 -4.55 6.10 2.28
CA ALA A 80 -3.96 6.26 3.61
C ALA A 80 -3.99 4.94 4.42
N SER A 81 -5.01 4.10 4.23
CA SER A 81 -5.11 2.80 4.90
C SER A 81 -4.01 1.82 4.48
N LEU A 82 -3.46 1.97 3.27
CA LEU A 82 -2.34 1.18 2.75
C LEU A 82 -0.97 1.62 3.32
N SER A 83 -0.93 2.70 4.10
CA SER A 83 0.31 3.21 4.69
C SER A 83 0.83 2.29 5.79
N ALA A 84 2.15 2.08 5.81
CA ALA A 84 2.85 1.37 6.89
C ALA A 84 3.07 2.24 8.14
N ASP A 85 2.63 3.51 8.13
CA ASP A 85 2.74 4.38 9.31
C ASP A 85 1.82 3.87 10.42
N GLU A 86 2.35 3.69 11.63
CA GLU A 86 1.60 3.22 12.79
C GLU A 86 0.46 4.16 13.20
N ASN A 87 0.54 5.44 12.85
CA ASN A 87 -0.46 6.45 13.14
C ASN A 87 -1.51 6.60 12.01
N ALA A 88 -1.40 5.83 10.93
CA ALA A 88 -2.30 5.97 9.79
C ALA A 88 -3.78 5.77 10.18
N LEU A 89 -4.07 4.80 11.04
CA LEU A 89 -5.44 4.53 11.49
C LEU A 89 -6.00 5.69 12.33
N GLN A 90 -5.19 6.27 13.22
CA GLN A 90 -5.58 7.47 13.97
C GLN A 90 -5.80 8.67 13.06
N ALA A 91 -4.93 8.88 12.08
CA ALA A 91 -5.07 9.96 11.11
C ALA A 91 -6.36 9.84 10.28
N ILE A 92 -6.72 8.62 9.87
CA ILE A 92 -8.00 8.35 9.19
C ILE A 92 -9.18 8.70 10.10
N TYR A 93 -9.14 8.29 11.36
CA TYR A 93 -10.20 8.58 12.32
C TYR A 93 -10.38 10.08 12.56
N ASP A 94 -9.28 10.82 12.74
CA ASP A 94 -9.30 12.26 12.97
C ASP A 94 -9.80 13.02 11.72
N PHE A 95 -9.41 12.59 10.52
CA PHE A 95 -9.96 13.12 9.28
C PHE A 95 -11.47 12.89 9.18
N LEU A 96 -11.96 11.70 9.55
CA LEU A 96 -13.38 11.38 9.53
C LEU A 96 -14.18 12.25 10.50
N ARG A 97 -13.62 12.58 11.67
CA ARG A 97 -14.25 13.51 12.62
C ARG A 97 -14.51 14.87 11.98
N VAL A 98 -13.55 15.40 11.26
CA VAL A 98 -13.70 16.66 10.51
C VAL A 98 -14.67 16.48 9.35
N GLY A 99 -14.50 15.41 8.56
CA GLY A 99 -15.29 15.14 7.37
C GLY A 99 -16.80 15.00 7.65
N PHE A 100 -17.18 14.28 8.71
CA PHE A 100 -18.60 14.17 9.10
C PHE A 100 -19.16 15.48 9.66
N ALA A 101 -18.33 16.39 10.16
CA ALA A 101 -18.77 17.70 10.64
C ALA A 101 -19.02 18.71 9.52
N ILE A 102 -18.20 18.74 8.46
CA ILE A 102 -18.25 19.75 7.40
C ILE A 102 -18.59 19.21 6.01
N GLY A 103 -18.77 17.89 5.87
CA GLY A 103 -19.14 17.25 4.60
C GLY A 103 -18.05 17.27 3.56
N SER A 104 -18.44 17.33 2.28
CA SER A 104 -17.54 17.19 1.12
C SER A 104 -16.43 18.25 1.04
N THR A 105 -16.61 19.40 1.66
CA THR A 105 -15.61 20.49 1.66
C THR A 105 -14.33 20.14 2.42
N VAL A 106 -14.33 19.06 3.22
CA VAL A 106 -13.15 18.60 3.97
C VAL A 106 -11.94 18.33 3.08
N VAL A 107 -12.14 17.84 1.85
CA VAL A 107 -11.05 17.47 0.94
C VAL A 107 -10.26 18.69 0.45
N GLU A 108 -10.80 19.90 0.61
CA GLU A 108 -10.17 21.18 0.22
C GLU A 108 -9.63 21.96 1.43
N GLN A 109 -9.76 21.42 2.65
CA GLN A 109 -9.32 22.11 3.89
C GLN A 109 -7.84 21.92 4.17
N TYR A 110 -6.99 22.37 3.27
CA TYR A 110 -5.52 22.21 3.35
C TYR A 110 -4.85 22.91 4.55
N THR A 111 -5.57 23.78 5.27
CA THR A 111 -5.07 24.42 6.50
C THR A 111 -5.36 23.59 7.75
N ASN A 112 -6.24 22.59 7.66
CA ASN A 112 -6.57 21.72 8.78
C ASN A 112 -5.49 20.64 8.96
N PRO A 113 -4.86 20.52 10.15
CA PRO A 113 -3.78 19.55 10.36
C PRO A 113 -4.20 18.09 10.19
N HIS A 114 -5.44 17.73 10.55
CA HIS A 114 -5.95 16.36 10.37
C HIS A 114 -6.13 16.01 8.89
N VAL A 115 -6.57 16.98 8.08
CA VAL A 115 -6.69 16.81 6.63
C VAL A 115 -5.31 16.67 5.99
N MET A 116 -4.38 17.56 6.36
CA MET A 116 -3.02 17.53 5.82
C MET A 116 -2.28 16.25 6.18
N ASN A 117 -2.45 15.73 7.41
CA ASN A 117 -1.84 14.48 7.83
C ASN A 117 -2.33 13.29 6.97
N LEU A 118 -3.64 13.19 6.73
CA LEU A 118 -4.18 12.15 5.85
C LEU A 118 -3.67 12.28 4.41
N LEU A 119 -3.64 13.50 3.86
CA LEU A 119 -3.17 13.74 2.49
C LEU A 119 -1.68 13.44 2.33
N GLU A 120 -0.88 13.66 3.36
CA GLU A 120 0.54 13.29 3.36
C GLU A 120 0.73 11.77 3.30
N LEU A 121 -0.02 11.00 4.10
CA LEU A 121 -0.02 9.53 4.04
C LEU A 121 -0.44 9.03 2.65
N ARG A 122 -1.53 9.58 2.10
CA ARG A 122 -1.96 9.28 0.73
C ARG A 122 -0.86 9.56 -0.29
N ARG A 123 -0.19 10.71 -0.18
CA ARG A 123 0.89 11.13 -1.09
C ARG A 123 2.07 10.15 -1.04
N GLN A 124 2.48 9.75 0.15
CA GLN A 124 3.58 8.79 0.34
C GLN A 124 3.26 7.44 -0.31
N VAL A 125 2.07 6.89 -0.08
CA VAL A 125 1.60 5.65 -0.70
C VAL A 125 1.53 5.77 -2.23
N SER A 126 0.94 6.86 -2.73
CA SER A 126 0.79 7.12 -4.17
C SER A 126 2.16 7.26 -4.87
N ASN A 127 3.09 7.99 -4.26
CA ASN A 127 4.45 8.15 -4.79
C ASN A 127 5.21 6.82 -4.81
N GLU A 128 5.07 6.00 -3.77
CA GLU A 128 5.71 4.69 -3.74
C GLU A 128 5.14 3.76 -4.81
N ALA A 129 3.82 3.70 -4.96
CA ALA A 129 3.19 2.94 -6.04
C ALA A 129 3.65 3.42 -7.43
N HIS A 130 3.76 4.74 -7.62
CA HIS A 130 4.26 5.31 -8.87
C HIS A 130 5.69 4.85 -9.17
N HIS A 131 6.59 4.92 -8.19
CA HIS A 131 7.96 4.44 -8.36
C HIS A 131 8.03 2.95 -8.75
N PHE A 132 7.25 2.09 -8.10
CA PHE A 132 7.27 0.67 -8.45
C PHE A 132 6.68 0.39 -9.83
N ARG A 133 5.75 1.21 -10.33
CA ARG A 133 5.28 1.12 -11.73
C ARG A 133 6.39 1.44 -12.74
N GLU A 134 7.31 2.35 -12.41
CA GLU A 134 8.44 2.72 -13.27
C GLU A 134 9.58 1.69 -13.23
N PHE A 135 9.80 1.09 -12.06
CA PHE A 135 11.00 0.28 -11.80
C PHE A 135 10.75 -1.21 -11.57
N ALA A 136 9.50 -1.70 -11.64
CA ALA A 136 9.25 -3.14 -11.62
C ALA A 136 9.89 -3.80 -12.84
N ARG A 137 10.62 -4.90 -12.62
CA ARG A 137 11.27 -5.70 -13.66
C ARG A 137 10.67 -7.09 -13.62
N PHE A 138 10.18 -7.54 -14.76
CA PHE A 138 9.62 -8.86 -14.93
C PHE A 138 10.67 -9.79 -15.54
N GLN A 139 10.73 -10.98 -14.98
CA GLN A 139 11.51 -12.11 -15.52
C GLN A 139 10.54 -13.14 -16.10
N SER A 140 10.87 -13.68 -17.26
CA SER A 140 10.06 -14.73 -17.88
C SER A 140 10.46 -16.09 -17.32
N LEU A 141 9.49 -16.83 -16.80
CA LEU A 141 9.66 -18.23 -16.44
C LEU A 141 9.34 -19.14 -17.64
N GLU A 142 9.85 -20.40 -17.62
CA GLU A 142 9.73 -21.38 -18.71
C GLU A 142 8.29 -21.59 -19.22
N ASN A 143 7.28 -21.30 -18.41
CA ASN A 143 5.84 -21.46 -18.76
C ASN A 143 5.21 -20.16 -19.29
N GLN A 144 5.98 -19.19 -19.77
CA GLN A 144 5.48 -17.89 -20.23
C GLN A 144 4.72 -17.10 -19.14
N VAL A 145 5.10 -17.27 -17.89
CA VAL A 145 4.61 -16.48 -16.78
C VAL A 145 5.68 -15.44 -16.42
N TYR A 146 5.28 -14.19 -16.34
CA TYR A 146 6.17 -13.11 -15.95
C TYR A 146 6.09 -12.87 -14.43
N VAL A 147 7.23 -12.83 -13.76
CA VAL A 147 7.32 -12.64 -12.31
C VAL A 147 8.16 -11.41 -11.99
N SER A 148 7.67 -10.58 -11.07
CA SER A 148 8.39 -9.42 -10.54
C SER A 148 8.38 -9.45 -9.03
N HIS A 149 9.52 -9.20 -8.38
CA HIS A 149 9.67 -9.09 -6.94
C HIS A 149 9.79 -7.62 -6.53
N LEU A 150 9.11 -7.23 -5.47
CA LEU A 150 9.13 -5.89 -4.91
C LEU A 150 9.26 -5.97 -3.37
N GLU A 151 9.89 -4.95 -2.78
CA GLU A 151 9.94 -4.78 -1.31
C GLU A 151 9.36 -3.41 -0.92
N PRO A 152 8.06 -3.17 -1.09
CA PRO A 152 7.47 -1.88 -0.75
C PRO A 152 7.33 -1.72 0.78
N ARG A 153 7.46 -0.49 1.26
CA ARG A 153 7.14 -0.15 2.65
C ARG A 153 5.63 -0.18 2.89
N ASN A 154 4.88 0.50 2.01
CA ASN A 154 3.43 0.55 2.04
C ASN A 154 2.81 -0.63 1.27
N ASP A 155 1.56 -0.97 1.55
CA ASP A 155 0.84 -2.02 0.82
C ASP A 155 0.38 -1.51 -0.56
N VAL A 156 1.29 -1.47 -1.52
CA VAL A 156 1.03 -0.89 -2.84
C VAL A 156 0.88 -1.92 -3.96
N ILE A 157 0.96 -3.22 -3.64
CA ILE A 157 1.04 -4.27 -4.65
C ILE A 157 -0.16 -4.28 -5.59
N MET A 158 -1.38 -4.09 -5.07
CA MET A 158 -2.58 -4.02 -5.90
C MET A 158 -2.65 -2.73 -6.73
N LEU A 159 -2.10 -1.61 -6.23
CA LEU A 159 -2.02 -0.36 -7.00
C LEU A 159 -1.05 -0.49 -8.18
N VAL A 160 0.04 -1.22 -7.97
CA VAL A 160 1.03 -1.54 -9.02
C VAL A 160 0.43 -2.56 -9.99
N GLY A 161 -0.20 -3.62 -9.49
CA GLY A 161 -0.85 -4.65 -10.29
C GLY A 161 -1.93 -4.10 -11.22
N ASN A 162 -2.79 -3.19 -10.75
CA ASN A 162 -3.80 -2.53 -11.58
C ASN A 162 -3.19 -1.77 -12.77
N HIS A 163 -2.00 -1.20 -12.61
CA HIS A 163 -1.28 -0.56 -13.72
C HIS A 163 -0.84 -1.60 -14.77
N PHE A 164 -0.27 -2.72 -14.33
CA PHE A 164 0.22 -3.76 -15.24
C PHE A 164 -0.92 -4.57 -15.87
N ALA A 165 -2.07 -4.74 -15.21
CA ALA A 165 -3.25 -5.33 -15.82
C ALA A 165 -3.73 -4.56 -17.06
N ASN A 166 -3.62 -3.22 -17.02
CA ASN A 166 -3.92 -2.39 -18.20
C ASN A 166 -2.80 -2.41 -19.25
N ARG A 167 -1.55 -2.64 -18.87
CA ARG A 167 -0.39 -2.60 -19.77
C ARG A 167 -0.09 -3.94 -20.43
N MET A 168 -0.34 -5.03 -19.74
CA MET A 168 -0.05 -6.41 -20.14
C MET A 168 -1.29 -7.30 -19.96
N PRO A 169 -2.44 -6.97 -20.57
CA PRO A 169 -3.68 -7.70 -20.34
C PRO A 169 -3.65 -9.13 -20.93
N SER A 170 -2.88 -9.34 -21.99
CA SER A 170 -2.80 -10.61 -22.72
C SER A 170 -1.74 -11.59 -22.17
N GLU A 171 -1.11 -11.26 -21.05
CA GLU A 171 -0.03 -12.06 -20.47
C GLU A 171 -0.40 -12.60 -19.09
N HIS A 172 0.19 -13.76 -18.73
CA HIS A 172 0.16 -14.26 -17.36
C HIS A 172 1.29 -13.64 -16.58
N TRP A 173 0.99 -12.99 -15.47
CA TRP A 173 2.03 -12.39 -14.64
C TRP A 173 1.65 -12.39 -13.16
N MET A 174 2.67 -12.28 -12.32
CA MET A 174 2.52 -12.02 -10.90
C MET A 174 3.55 -10.99 -10.42
N ILE A 175 3.13 -10.18 -9.45
CA ILE A 175 3.99 -9.25 -8.73
C ILE A 175 3.97 -9.68 -7.27
N ILE A 176 5.14 -9.92 -6.68
CA ILE A 176 5.29 -10.45 -5.32
C ILE A 176 5.77 -9.33 -4.41
N ASP A 177 5.10 -9.14 -3.30
CA ASP A 177 5.55 -8.31 -2.17
C ASP A 177 6.31 -9.21 -1.19
N ASP A 178 7.64 -9.10 -1.22
CA ASP A 178 8.53 -9.92 -0.41
C ASP A 178 8.42 -9.62 1.09
N ASN A 179 8.00 -8.39 1.45
CA ASN A 179 7.84 -8.00 2.85
C ASN A 179 6.57 -8.61 3.48
N ARG A 180 5.48 -8.73 2.69
CA ARG A 180 4.17 -9.20 3.16
C ARG A 180 3.87 -10.64 2.77
N LYS A 181 4.72 -11.27 1.93
CA LYS A 181 4.49 -12.59 1.33
C LYS A 181 3.12 -12.65 0.64
N THR A 182 2.82 -11.62 -0.14
CA THR A 182 1.60 -11.53 -0.93
C THR A 182 1.94 -11.40 -2.41
N ALA A 183 1.05 -11.87 -3.27
CA ALA A 183 1.20 -11.75 -4.71
C ALA A 183 -0.05 -11.13 -5.35
N CYS A 184 0.15 -10.15 -6.22
CA CYS A 184 -0.87 -9.74 -7.18
C CYS A 184 -0.72 -10.62 -8.41
N VAL A 185 -1.72 -11.47 -8.66
CA VAL A 185 -1.73 -12.45 -9.76
C VAL A 185 -2.69 -11.98 -10.84
N HIS A 186 -2.24 -12.00 -12.08
CA HIS A 186 -3.05 -11.71 -13.26
C HIS A 186 -3.04 -12.92 -14.22
N VAL A 187 -4.22 -13.34 -14.61
CA VAL A 187 -4.41 -14.36 -15.64
C VAL A 187 -4.73 -13.64 -16.94
N LYS A 188 -4.13 -14.11 -18.03
CA LYS A 188 -4.38 -13.59 -19.39
C LYS A 188 -5.87 -13.28 -19.62
N ASP A 189 -6.14 -12.07 -20.09
CA ASP A 189 -7.48 -11.55 -20.39
C ASP A 189 -8.47 -11.58 -19.19
N GLY A 190 -7.95 -11.73 -17.96
CA GLY A 190 -8.74 -11.78 -16.72
C GLY A 190 -8.48 -10.58 -15.80
N GLU A 191 -9.13 -10.61 -14.65
CA GLU A 191 -8.89 -9.64 -13.58
C GLU A 191 -7.69 -10.07 -12.73
N ASN A 192 -6.99 -9.10 -12.16
CA ASN A 192 -5.95 -9.37 -11.17
C ASN A 192 -6.56 -9.53 -9.77
N TYR A 193 -5.95 -10.39 -8.97
CA TYR A 193 -6.38 -10.66 -7.61
C TYR A 193 -5.19 -10.78 -6.64
N LEU A 194 -5.43 -10.52 -5.37
CA LEU A 194 -4.46 -10.68 -4.31
C LEU A 194 -4.46 -12.12 -3.81
N ARG A 195 -3.26 -12.70 -3.66
CA ARG A 195 -3.04 -14.01 -3.05
C ARG A 195 -2.04 -13.90 -1.90
N TYR A 196 -2.34 -14.54 -0.78
CA TYR A 196 -1.40 -14.75 0.31
C TYR A 196 -0.59 -16.01 0.01
N LEU A 197 0.72 -15.92 0.10
CA LEU A 197 1.64 -17.02 -0.18
C LEU A 197 1.95 -17.77 1.12
N THR A 198 2.02 -19.10 1.05
CA THR A 198 2.61 -19.91 2.12
C THR A 198 4.13 -19.72 2.12
N ASP A 199 4.80 -20.05 3.23
CA ASP A 199 6.26 -19.96 3.32
C ASP A 199 6.95 -20.81 2.25
N GLU A 200 6.42 -22.00 1.94
CA GLU A 200 6.94 -22.89 0.92
C GLU A 200 6.78 -22.31 -0.50
N GLU A 201 5.61 -21.76 -0.80
CA GLU A 201 5.35 -21.10 -2.09
C GLU A 201 6.26 -19.88 -2.26
N PHE A 202 6.41 -19.08 -1.20
CA PHE A 202 7.25 -17.89 -1.24
C PHE A 202 8.73 -18.24 -1.48
N GLU A 203 9.29 -19.23 -0.77
CA GLU A 203 10.68 -19.65 -0.98
C GLU A 203 10.91 -20.23 -2.38
N THR A 204 9.93 -20.97 -2.92
CA THR A 204 9.99 -21.47 -4.29
C THR A 204 10.02 -20.34 -5.31
N LEU A 205 9.14 -19.34 -5.14
CA LEU A 205 9.09 -18.18 -6.03
C LEU A 205 10.33 -17.27 -5.89
N ARG A 206 10.89 -17.14 -4.69
CA ARG A 206 12.11 -16.39 -4.45
C ARG A 206 13.32 -16.96 -5.19
N GLN A 207 13.39 -18.26 -5.37
CA GLN A 207 14.45 -18.89 -6.16
C GLN A 207 14.41 -18.49 -7.64
N THR A 208 13.24 -18.10 -8.14
CA THR A 208 13.09 -17.63 -9.52
C THR A 208 13.78 -16.29 -9.76
N GLU A 209 14.03 -15.49 -8.73
CA GLU A 209 14.74 -14.20 -8.83
C GLU A 209 16.19 -14.35 -9.34
N SER A 210 16.80 -15.51 -9.12
CA SER A 210 18.16 -15.81 -9.60
C SER A 210 18.21 -16.27 -11.06
N TYR A 211 17.05 -16.46 -11.71
CA TYR A 211 16.98 -16.90 -13.11
C TYR A 211 17.25 -15.70 -14.01
N GLU A 212 18.37 -15.72 -14.73
CA GLU A 212 18.71 -14.75 -15.77
C GLU A 212 18.19 -15.25 -17.11
N ASP A 213 17.25 -14.52 -17.70
CA ASP A 213 16.78 -14.78 -19.06
C ASP A 213 17.56 -13.91 -20.08
N GLU A 214 17.47 -14.24 -21.38
CA GLU A 214 18.14 -13.48 -22.43
C GLU A 214 17.68 -12.02 -22.53
N TYR A 215 16.44 -11.73 -22.10
CA TYR A 215 15.89 -10.36 -22.08
C TYR A 215 16.55 -9.53 -20.96
N THR A 216 16.90 -10.14 -19.86
CA THR A 216 17.65 -9.49 -18.77
C THR A 216 19.02 -9.03 -19.26
N ASP A 217 19.74 -9.86 -20.00
CA ASP A 217 21.05 -9.52 -20.56
C ASP A 217 20.94 -8.46 -21.65
N MET A 218 19.92 -8.56 -22.52
CA MET A 218 19.64 -7.53 -23.52
C MET A 218 19.32 -6.19 -22.86
N TRP A 219 18.54 -6.17 -21.77
CA TRP A 219 18.22 -4.94 -21.03
C TRP A 219 19.46 -4.34 -20.38
N LYS A 220 20.29 -5.13 -19.71
CA LYS A 220 21.57 -4.68 -19.13
C LYS A 220 22.45 -4.03 -20.22
N THR A 221 22.61 -4.70 -21.35
CA THR A 221 23.39 -4.21 -22.49
C THR A 221 22.84 -2.89 -23.03
N PHE A 222 21.53 -2.82 -23.25
CA PHE A 222 20.87 -1.60 -23.72
C PHE A 222 21.04 -0.45 -22.73
N PHE A 223 20.82 -0.68 -21.42
CA PHE A 223 20.94 0.32 -20.38
C PHE A 223 22.35 0.94 -20.36
N HIS A 224 23.38 0.11 -20.52
CA HIS A 224 24.75 0.59 -20.59
C HIS A 224 25.06 1.34 -21.90
N ALA A 225 24.54 0.85 -23.03
CA ALA A 225 24.79 1.45 -24.35
C ALA A 225 24.18 2.85 -24.52
N ILE A 226 22.98 3.09 -23.92
CA ILE A 226 22.34 4.41 -23.99
C ILE A 226 22.83 5.40 -22.93
N SER A 227 23.66 4.93 -22.00
CA SER A 227 24.19 5.73 -20.89
C SER A 227 25.17 6.78 -21.43
N ILE A 228 24.87 8.07 -21.19
CA ILE A 228 25.76 9.18 -21.53
C ILE A 228 26.56 9.55 -20.29
N GLU A 229 27.86 9.23 -20.28
CA GLU A 229 28.73 9.36 -19.11
C GLU A 229 28.83 10.80 -18.60
N GLN A 230 28.88 11.80 -19.49
CA GLN A 230 28.91 13.23 -19.13
C GLN A 230 27.63 13.73 -18.46
N ARG A 231 26.52 12.99 -18.57
CA ARG A 231 25.23 13.30 -17.93
C ARG A 231 24.99 12.52 -16.65
N ARG A 232 25.92 11.66 -16.25
CA ARG A 232 25.81 10.88 -15.01
C ARG A 232 25.78 11.79 -13.79
N ASN A 233 24.68 11.74 -13.06
CA ASN A 233 24.50 12.44 -11.80
C ASN A 233 24.01 11.47 -10.71
N TYR A 234 24.96 10.96 -9.93
CA TYR A 234 24.65 9.96 -8.89
C TYR A 234 23.77 10.49 -7.76
N ILE A 235 23.83 11.79 -7.46
CA ILE A 235 22.97 12.41 -6.44
C ILE A 235 21.52 12.44 -6.94
N CYS A 236 21.31 12.94 -8.16
CA CYS A 236 20.01 12.95 -8.80
C CYS A 236 19.43 11.52 -8.91
N GLN A 237 20.24 10.58 -9.36
CA GLN A 237 19.86 9.18 -9.48
C GLN A 237 19.44 8.56 -8.13
N ARG A 238 20.16 8.85 -7.03
CA ARG A 238 19.79 8.39 -5.69
C ARG A 238 18.51 9.02 -5.16
N ASN A 239 18.28 10.28 -5.49
CA ASN A 239 17.06 10.98 -5.07
C ASN A 239 15.82 10.47 -5.81
N LEU A 240 15.93 10.21 -7.11
CA LEU A 240 14.83 9.71 -7.95
C LEU A 240 14.60 8.20 -7.75
N PHE A 241 15.69 7.43 -7.60
CA PHE A 241 15.63 5.99 -7.38
C PHE A 241 16.57 5.59 -6.24
N PRO A 242 16.10 5.62 -4.98
CA PRO A 242 16.88 5.29 -3.80
C PRO A 242 17.45 3.87 -3.82
N LEU A 243 18.60 3.66 -3.18
CA LEU A 243 19.33 2.37 -3.20
C LEU A 243 18.48 1.20 -2.72
N TRP A 244 17.64 1.39 -1.70
CA TRP A 244 16.81 0.33 -1.15
C TRP A 244 15.70 -0.16 -2.13
N LYS A 245 15.33 0.67 -3.12
CA LYS A 245 14.39 0.30 -4.18
C LYS A 245 15.06 -0.43 -5.35
N ARG A 246 16.41 -0.44 -5.44
CA ARG A 246 17.16 -1.02 -6.56
C ARG A 246 17.41 -2.51 -6.44
N LYS A 247 17.06 -3.12 -5.33
CA LYS A 247 17.37 -4.52 -5.04
C LYS A 247 16.95 -5.47 -6.18
N HIS A 248 15.76 -5.23 -6.76
CA HIS A 248 15.20 -6.04 -7.83
C HIS A 248 15.40 -5.44 -9.24
N ALA A 249 16.08 -4.30 -9.35
CA ALA A 249 16.38 -3.68 -10.64
C ALA A 249 17.66 -4.29 -11.23
N VAL A 250 17.48 -5.15 -12.21
CA VAL A 250 18.56 -5.99 -12.82
C VAL A 250 19.70 -5.19 -13.39
N GLU A 251 19.47 -3.97 -13.88
CA GLU A 251 20.49 -3.05 -14.41
C GLU A 251 21.45 -2.50 -13.34
N PHE A 252 21.15 -2.67 -12.05
CA PHE A 252 22.01 -2.25 -10.95
C PHE A 252 22.62 -3.43 -10.18
N LYS A 253 22.28 -4.66 -10.56
CA LYS A 253 22.95 -5.87 -10.05
C LYS A 253 24.32 -5.99 -10.74
N PRO A 254 25.36 -6.46 -10.02
CA PRO A 254 26.69 -6.66 -10.58
C PRO A 254 26.73 -7.69 -11.70
#